data_0c3e283dbc8fa40ee0be5e5876e545c7
#
_entry.id   0c3e283dbc8fa40ee0be5e5876e545c7
#
_cell.length_a   1.000
_cell.length_b   1.000
_cell.length_c   1.000
_cell.angle_alpha   90.00
_cell.angle_beta   90.00
_cell.angle_gamma   90.00
#
_symmetry.space_group_name_H-M   'P 1'
#
loop_
_entity.id
_entity.type
_entity.pdbx_description
1 polymer ?
#
loop_
_entity_poly.entity_id
_entity_poly.type
_entity_poly.pdbx_seq_one_letter_code
_entity_poly.pdbx_strand_id
1 'polypeptide(L)'
;IKGDKEDNIWIFYDKKGKTFEMENPMKVNELRVEKLSLMTQIDSSFFISIVVINDDAIVKNMENMSSNDSYIVSRKKLPKLIKSIESRDVKKIDEKQLNFAVQDISRLYGSQVEQDE
;
A
#
# COMPACT_ATOMS: atom_id res chain seq x y z
N ILE A 1 -1.36 8.15 11.38
CA ILE A 1 -0.18 7.47 10.84
C ILE A 1 0.89 8.50 10.54
N LYS A 2 2.08 8.25 11.04
CA LYS A 2 3.22 9.14 10.84
C LYS A 2 4.35 8.38 10.18
N GLY A 3 4.81 8.88 9.03
CA GLY A 3 5.92 8.30 8.30
C GLY A 3 5.97 8.80 6.87
N ASP A 4 7.14 8.68 6.26
CA ASP A 4 7.36 8.98 4.85
C ASP A 4 7.66 7.68 4.10
N LYS A 5 7.55 7.71 2.78
CA LYS A 5 7.80 6.52 1.95
C LYS A 5 9.22 5.96 2.11
N GLU A 6 10.17 6.80 2.52
CA GLU A 6 11.56 6.40 2.71
C GLU A 6 11.88 5.89 4.11
N ASP A 7 11.00 6.09 5.08
CA ASP A 7 11.20 5.64 6.44
C ASP A 7 11.12 4.13 6.55
N ASN A 8 11.93 3.53 7.41
CA ASN A 8 11.87 2.09 7.65
C ASN A 8 10.72 1.70 8.56
N ILE A 9 10.36 2.58 9.49
CA ILE A 9 9.32 2.35 10.49
C ILE A 9 8.28 3.46 10.40
N TRP A 10 7.02 3.07 10.45
CA TRP A 10 5.89 3.99 10.56
C TRP A 10 5.26 3.89 11.93
N ILE A 11 4.69 5.01 12.40
CA ILE A 11 4.02 5.08 13.69
C ILE A 11 2.51 5.22 13.48
N PHE A 12 1.77 4.35 14.12
CA PHE A 12 0.31 4.33 14.07
C PHE A 12 -0.25 4.79 15.41
N TYR A 13 -1.35 5.50 15.37
CA TYR A 13 -2.06 6.01 16.55
C TYR A 13 -3.44 5.36 16.61
N ASP A 14 -3.83 4.87 17.78
CA ASP A 14 -5.20 4.40 17.98
C ASP A 14 -6.11 5.58 18.36
N LYS A 15 -7.38 5.29 18.58
CA LYS A 15 -8.38 6.30 18.96
C LYS A 15 -8.10 6.93 20.31
N LYS A 16 -7.32 6.27 21.16
CA LYS A 16 -6.94 6.75 22.50
C LYS A 16 -5.60 7.47 22.50
N GLY A 17 -4.98 7.61 21.34
CA GLY A 17 -3.68 8.24 21.20
C GLY A 17 -2.48 7.34 21.49
N LYS A 18 -2.71 6.05 21.73
CA LYS A 18 -1.63 5.08 21.92
C LYS A 18 -0.92 4.84 20.61
N THR A 19 0.40 4.69 20.68
CA THR A 19 1.22 4.52 19.47
C THR A 19 1.67 3.09 19.27
N PHE A 20 1.80 2.71 18.01
CA PHE A 20 2.32 1.41 17.58
C PHE A 20 3.33 1.63 16.48
N GLU A 21 4.40 0.86 16.49
CA GLU A 21 5.38 0.88 15.41
C GLU A 21 5.17 -0.33 14.51
N MET A 22 5.36 -0.13 13.20
CA MET A 22 5.43 -1.24 12.25
C MET A 22 6.37 -0.87 11.10
N GLU A 23 6.87 -1.88 10.41
CA GLU A 23 7.66 -1.64 9.21
C GLU A 23 6.84 -0.86 8.20
N ASN A 24 7.51 0.03 7.47
CA ASN A 24 6.87 0.80 6.40
C ASN A 24 6.21 -0.17 5.41
N PRO A 25 4.88 -0.19 5.32
CA PRO A 25 4.19 -1.15 4.47
C PRO A 25 4.46 -0.96 2.99
N MET A 26 4.82 0.25 2.56
CA MET A 26 5.18 0.49 1.17
C MET A 26 6.50 -0.21 0.82
N LYS A 27 7.46 -0.19 1.73
CA LYS A 27 8.75 -0.90 1.54
C LYS A 27 8.57 -2.40 1.59
N VAL A 28 7.75 -2.90 2.51
CA VAL A 28 7.43 -4.33 2.58
C VAL A 28 6.81 -4.79 1.27
N ASN A 29 5.92 -4.00 0.71
CA ASN A 29 5.25 -4.33 -0.54
C ASN A 29 6.20 -4.29 -1.73
N GLU A 30 7.13 -3.35 -1.76
CA GLU A 30 8.18 -3.29 -2.78
C GLU A 30 9.03 -4.55 -2.79
N LEU A 31 9.43 -5.03 -1.61
CA LEU A 31 10.18 -6.27 -1.48
C LEU A 31 9.37 -7.48 -1.98
N ARG A 32 8.07 -7.49 -1.73
CA ARG A 32 7.18 -8.52 -2.27
C ARG A 32 7.15 -8.51 -3.78
N VAL A 33 7.06 -7.33 -4.37
CA VAL A 33 7.06 -7.18 -5.83
C VAL A 33 8.36 -7.71 -6.42
N GLU A 34 9.50 -7.37 -5.82
CA GLU A 34 10.79 -7.90 -6.27
C GLU A 34 10.81 -9.42 -6.24
N LYS A 35 10.33 -10.01 -5.15
CA LYS A 35 10.28 -11.44 -4.98
C LYS A 35 9.36 -12.11 -5.99
N LEU A 36 8.17 -11.55 -6.19
CA LEU A 36 7.21 -12.04 -7.17
C LEU A 36 7.75 -11.92 -8.60
N SER A 37 8.42 -10.83 -8.91
CA SER A 37 9.03 -10.62 -10.19
C SER A 37 10.08 -11.70 -10.50
N LEU A 38 10.92 -12.01 -9.53
CA LEU A 38 11.93 -13.07 -9.68
C LEU A 38 11.29 -14.45 -9.84
N MET A 39 10.26 -14.75 -9.06
CA MET A 39 9.60 -16.07 -9.08
C MET A 39 8.79 -16.31 -10.35
N THR A 40 8.16 -15.27 -10.86
CA THR A 40 7.25 -15.39 -12.01
C THR A 40 7.95 -15.07 -13.33
N GLN A 41 9.14 -14.51 -13.29
CA GLN A 41 9.87 -14.00 -14.46
C GLN A 41 9.10 -12.88 -15.18
N ILE A 42 8.21 -12.19 -14.46
CA ILE A 42 7.50 -11.02 -14.95
C ILE A 42 8.25 -9.78 -14.46
N ASP A 43 8.54 -8.85 -15.36
CA ASP A 43 9.24 -7.62 -15.00
C ASP A 43 8.49 -6.86 -13.91
N SER A 44 9.23 -6.30 -12.96
CA SER A 44 8.63 -5.56 -11.83
C SER A 44 7.77 -4.37 -12.28
N SER A 45 8.02 -3.81 -13.46
CA SER A 45 7.22 -2.73 -14.02
C SER A 45 5.76 -3.13 -14.29
N PHE A 46 5.46 -4.44 -14.33
CA PHE A 46 4.10 -4.94 -14.49
C PHE A 46 3.39 -5.19 -13.16
N PHE A 47 3.98 -4.75 -12.06
CA PHE A 47 3.36 -4.83 -10.74
C PHE A 47 3.02 -3.44 -10.21
N ILE A 48 1.84 -3.32 -9.65
CA ILE A 48 1.40 -2.11 -8.97
C ILE A 48 1.27 -2.41 -7.48
N SER A 49 2.02 -1.69 -6.67
CA SER A 49 1.98 -1.81 -5.21
C SER A 49 0.87 -0.95 -4.63
N ILE A 50 0.00 -1.54 -3.82
CA ILE A 50 -1.07 -0.80 -3.16
C ILE A 50 -1.09 -1.14 -1.68
N VAL A 51 -0.98 -0.13 -0.84
CA VAL A 51 -1.17 -0.23 0.60
C VAL A 51 -2.54 0.34 0.94
N VAL A 52 -3.38 -0.46 1.58
CA VAL A 52 -4.74 -0.06 1.96
C VAL A 52 -4.78 0.27 3.44
N ILE A 53 -5.32 1.43 3.77
CA ILE A 53 -5.47 1.90 5.14
C ILE A 53 -6.94 2.07 5.50
N ASN A 54 -7.24 2.25 6.80
CA ASN A 54 -8.60 2.54 7.25
C ASN A 54 -9.10 3.85 6.65
N ASP A 55 -10.41 3.93 6.42
CA ASP A 55 -11.04 5.12 5.84
C ASP A 55 -10.89 6.36 6.74
N ASP A 56 -10.81 6.16 8.03
CA ASP A 56 -10.64 7.23 9.01
C ASP A 56 -9.18 7.47 9.41
N ALA A 57 -8.25 6.74 8.81
CA ALA A 57 -6.83 6.94 9.08
C ALA A 57 -6.33 8.24 8.45
N ILE A 58 -5.50 8.95 9.17
CA ILE A 58 -4.86 10.18 8.71
C ILE A 58 -3.40 9.89 8.43
N VAL A 59 -2.97 10.12 7.19
CA VAL A 59 -1.58 9.96 6.77
C VAL A 59 -1.07 11.31 6.32
N LYS A 60 -0.01 11.78 6.96
CA LYS A 60 0.64 13.02 6.56
C LYS A 60 1.40 12.80 5.25
N ASN A 61 1.38 13.79 4.38
CA ASN A 61 2.07 13.76 3.08
C ASN A 61 1.62 12.63 2.17
N MET A 62 0.35 12.22 2.27
CA MET A 62 -0.20 11.13 1.45
C MET A 62 0.02 11.36 -0.05
N GLU A 63 -0.10 12.61 -0.51
CA GLU A 63 0.08 12.97 -1.91
C GLU A 63 1.51 12.70 -2.39
N ASN A 64 2.49 12.82 -1.50
CA ASN A 64 3.90 12.60 -1.83
C ASN A 64 4.31 11.13 -1.72
N MET A 65 3.47 10.28 -1.14
CA MET A 65 3.77 8.87 -0.96
C MET A 65 3.44 8.02 -2.18
N SER A 66 2.47 8.45 -2.97
CA SER A 66 2.05 7.69 -4.14
C SER A 66 2.83 8.09 -5.38
N SER A 67 3.13 7.10 -6.22
CA SER A 67 3.77 7.27 -7.52
C SER A 67 3.01 6.47 -8.56
N ASN A 68 3.50 6.39 -9.80
CA ASN A 68 2.78 5.70 -10.87
C ASN A 68 2.62 4.20 -10.68
N ASP A 69 3.45 3.59 -9.85
CA ASP A 69 3.44 2.15 -9.62
C ASP A 69 3.34 1.76 -8.14
N SER A 70 3.20 2.75 -7.26
CA SER A 70 3.14 2.51 -5.82
C SER A 70 2.17 3.49 -5.18
N TYR A 71 1.15 2.97 -4.50
CA TYR A 71 0.07 3.78 -3.95
C TYR A 71 -0.22 3.44 -2.50
N ILE A 72 -0.68 4.45 -1.78
CA ILE A 72 -1.32 4.27 -0.48
C ILE A 72 -2.72 4.87 -0.59
N VAL A 73 -3.74 4.14 -0.17
CA VAL A 73 -5.13 4.54 -0.41
C VAL A 73 -6.03 4.04 0.72
N SER A 74 -7.08 4.78 1.01
CA SER A 74 -8.10 4.31 1.94
C SER A 74 -8.91 3.19 1.29
N ARG A 75 -9.44 2.29 2.13
CA ARG A 75 -10.21 1.13 1.68
C ARG A 75 -11.36 1.50 0.75
N LYS A 76 -12.05 2.56 1.08
CA LYS A 76 -13.19 3.07 0.32
C LYS A 76 -12.84 3.48 -1.10
N LYS A 77 -11.63 4.01 -1.28
CA LYS A 77 -11.17 4.53 -2.57
C LYS A 77 -10.46 3.48 -3.43
N LEU A 78 -10.20 2.31 -2.89
CA LEU A 78 -9.44 1.26 -3.57
C LEU A 78 -10.05 0.85 -4.92
N PRO A 79 -11.38 0.54 -5.03
CA PRO A 79 -11.95 0.15 -6.31
C PRO A 79 -11.79 1.21 -7.39
N LYS A 80 -11.96 2.46 -7.03
CA LYS A 80 -11.82 3.58 -7.96
C LYS A 80 -10.39 3.74 -8.43
N LEU A 81 -9.43 3.54 -7.53
CA LEU A 81 -8.01 3.58 -7.88
C LEU A 81 -7.66 2.48 -8.88
N ILE A 82 -8.10 1.26 -8.63
CA ILE A 82 -7.83 0.12 -9.52
C ILE A 82 -8.39 0.39 -10.91
N LYS A 83 -9.63 0.87 -11.01
CA LYS A 83 -10.22 1.24 -12.29
C LYS A 83 -9.42 2.30 -13.03
N SER A 84 -8.96 3.31 -12.30
CA SER A 84 -8.17 4.40 -12.87
C SER A 84 -6.85 3.87 -13.44
N ILE A 85 -6.18 2.98 -12.72
CA ILE A 85 -4.92 2.39 -13.17
C ILE A 85 -5.14 1.52 -14.40
N GLU A 86 -6.14 0.65 -14.40
CA GLU A 86 -6.44 -0.22 -15.52
C GLU A 86 -6.76 0.59 -16.78
N SER A 87 -7.52 1.66 -16.64
CA SER A 87 -7.88 2.54 -17.75
C SER A 87 -6.67 3.25 -18.34
N ARG A 88 -5.73 3.69 -17.47
CA ARG A 88 -4.52 4.39 -17.89
C ARG A 88 -3.57 3.49 -18.67
N ASP A 89 -3.44 2.25 -18.23
CA ASP A 89 -2.40 1.34 -18.72
C ASP A 89 -2.87 0.36 -19.78
N VAL A 90 -4.14 0.41 -20.17
CA VAL A 90 -4.72 -0.48 -21.21
C VAL A 90 -3.92 -0.44 -22.51
N LYS A 91 -3.35 0.70 -22.86
CA LYS A 91 -2.59 0.85 -24.13
C LYS A 91 -1.16 0.35 -24.02
N LYS A 92 -0.62 0.16 -22.82
CA LYS A 92 0.77 -0.24 -22.59
C LYS A 92 0.94 -1.74 -22.43
N ILE A 93 -0.16 -2.45 -22.22
CA ILE A 93 -0.12 -3.86 -21.86
C ILE A 93 -0.88 -4.65 -22.93
N ASP A 94 -0.21 -4.89 -24.05
CA ASP A 94 -0.82 -5.66 -25.14
C ASP A 94 -0.95 -7.14 -24.82
N GLU A 95 0.05 -7.71 -24.16
CA GLU A 95 0.12 -9.16 -23.92
C GLU A 95 0.29 -9.55 -22.46
N LYS A 96 0.61 -8.59 -21.58
CA LYS A 96 0.85 -8.87 -20.18
C LYS A 96 -0.14 -8.11 -19.31
N GLN A 97 -0.77 -8.80 -18.38
CA GLN A 97 -1.69 -8.20 -17.44
C GLN A 97 -0.92 -7.50 -16.32
N LEU A 98 -1.45 -6.38 -15.87
CA LEU A 98 -0.98 -5.74 -14.67
C LEU A 98 -1.28 -6.63 -13.46
N ASN A 99 -0.29 -6.74 -12.60
CA ASN A 99 -0.43 -7.47 -11.34
C ASN A 99 -0.49 -6.47 -10.19
N PHE A 100 -1.47 -6.64 -9.33
CA PHE A 100 -1.62 -5.78 -8.16
C PHE A 100 -1.11 -6.49 -6.93
N ALA A 101 -0.12 -5.90 -6.26
CA ALA A 101 0.38 -6.36 -4.97
C ALA A 101 -0.29 -5.50 -3.89
N VAL A 102 -1.38 -6.00 -3.32
CA VAL A 102 -2.17 -5.26 -2.35
C VAL A 102 -1.83 -5.71 -0.94
N GLN A 103 -1.44 -4.77 -0.10
CA GLN A 103 -1.26 -4.99 1.32
C GLN A 103 -2.32 -4.21 2.09
N ASP A 104 -3.26 -4.92 2.69
CA ASP A 104 -4.34 -4.32 3.46
C ASP A 104 -3.96 -4.29 4.94
N ILE A 105 -3.57 -3.12 5.43
CA ILE A 105 -3.22 -2.91 6.83
C ILE A 105 -4.36 -2.33 7.64
N SER A 106 -5.53 -2.14 7.04
CA SER A 106 -6.68 -1.53 7.70
C SER A 106 -7.13 -2.34 8.94
N ARG A 107 -6.95 -3.66 8.89
CA ARG A 107 -7.33 -4.54 10.00
C ARG A 107 -6.27 -4.61 11.10
N LEU A 108 -5.01 -4.32 10.77
CA LEU A 108 -3.94 -4.33 11.77
C LEU A 108 -4.16 -3.29 12.85
N TYR A 109 -4.67 -2.14 12.46
CA TYR A 109 -4.95 -1.06 13.39
C TYR A 109 -5.93 -1.50 14.50
N GLY A 110 -7.03 -2.15 14.10
CA GLY A 110 -8.00 -2.68 15.05
C GLY A 110 -7.44 -3.85 15.87
N SER A 111 -6.70 -4.75 15.23
CA SER A 111 -6.11 -5.91 15.91
C SER A 111 -5.10 -5.49 16.97
N GLN A 112 -4.31 -4.46 16.72
CA GLN A 112 -3.35 -3.96 17.68
C GLN A 112 -4.03 -3.33 18.89
N VAL A 113 -5.14 -2.65 18.70
CA VAL A 113 -5.92 -2.11 19.80
C VAL A 113 -6.45 -3.24 20.69
N GLU A 114 -6.93 -4.32 20.09
CA GLU A 114 -7.41 -5.49 20.81
C GLU A 114 -6.30 -6.22 21.58
N GLN A 115 -5.11 -6.30 21.01
CA GLN A 115 -3.99 -6.96 21.65
C GLN A 115 -3.45 -6.22 22.86
N ASP A 116 -3.66 -4.92 22.94
CA ASP A 116 -3.19 -4.09 24.02
C ASP A 116 -4.11 -4.08 25.24
N GLU A 117 -5.26 -4.70 25.11
CA GLU A 117 -6.14 -4.89 26.23
C GLU A 117 -5.71 -6.08 27.09
#